data_6c2b50836ba2d35690bdd9c5f2b83973
#
_entry.id   6c2b50836ba2d35690bdd9c5f2b83973
#
_cell.length_a   1.000
_cell.length_b   1.000
_cell.length_c   1.000
_cell.angle_alpha   90.00
_cell.angle_beta   90.00
_cell.angle_gamma   90.00
#
_symmetry.space_group_name_H-M   'P 1'
#
loop_
_entity.id
_entity.type
_entity.pdbx_description
1 polymer ?
#
loop_
_entity_poly.entity_id
_entity_poly.type
_entity_poly.pdbx_seq_one_letter_code
_entity_poly.pdbx_strand_id
1 'polypeptide(L)'
;ELGADATVNHVTGDVKAAVKEATGGRGANVVIEHVGEATWRTSLDVAARDGRIAVCGATTGPNPPAALHRIWWKQLTVLGSTMGRRADFLGAYDLIAAGRARPVIDEVLPLAEIRAAHARLEAGEQLGKIVLSLP
;
A
#
# COMPACT_ATOMS: atom_id res chain seq x y z
N GLU A 1 -1.54 16.12 -1.86
CA GLU A 1 -0.15 16.59 -2.06
C GLU A 1 0.74 15.56 -2.79
N LEU A 2 0.45 14.25 -2.66
CA LEU A 2 1.22 13.18 -3.29
C LEU A 2 0.68 12.74 -4.66
N GLY A 3 -0.37 13.39 -5.16
CA GLY A 3 -0.92 13.15 -6.49
C GLY A 3 -2.04 12.10 -6.56
N ALA A 4 -2.62 11.71 -5.43
CA ALA A 4 -3.83 10.88 -5.46
C ALA A 4 -5.05 11.73 -5.90
N ASP A 5 -5.85 11.21 -6.83
CA ASP A 5 -7.08 11.88 -7.30
C ASP A 5 -8.19 11.85 -6.25
N ALA A 6 -8.23 10.80 -5.43
CA ALA A 6 -9.17 10.65 -4.33
C ALA A 6 -8.52 9.89 -3.16
N THR A 7 -8.98 10.21 -1.95
CA THR A 7 -8.56 9.53 -0.72
C THR A 7 -9.76 9.18 0.14
N VAL A 8 -9.69 8.10 0.88
CA VAL A 8 -10.72 7.71 1.84
C VAL A 8 -10.07 7.23 3.13
N ASN A 9 -10.57 7.70 4.26
CA ASN A 9 -10.17 7.15 5.56
C ASN A 9 -10.86 5.79 5.74
N HIS A 10 -10.07 4.72 5.70
CA HIS A 10 -10.59 3.36 5.78
C HIS A 10 -11.20 2.98 7.15
N VAL A 11 -10.96 3.78 8.19
CA VAL A 11 -11.53 3.56 9.54
C VAL A 11 -12.94 4.11 9.65
N THR A 12 -13.19 5.28 9.05
CA THR A 12 -14.45 6.01 9.19
C THR A 12 -15.28 6.06 7.91
N GLY A 13 -14.68 5.74 6.76
CA GLY A 13 -15.32 5.83 5.45
C GLY A 13 -15.57 4.47 4.79
N ASP A 14 -16.45 4.46 3.81
CA ASP A 14 -16.72 3.29 2.97
C ASP A 14 -15.79 3.27 1.76
N VAL A 15 -14.75 2.45 1.83
CA VAL A 15 -13.76 2.28 0.74
C VAL A 15 -14.42 1.79 -0.55
N LYS A 16 -15.44 0.93 -0.46
CA LYS A 16 -16.12 0.39 -1.66
C LYS A 16 -16.92 1.47 -2.37
N ALA A 17 -17.65 2.28 -1.60
CA ALA A 17 -18.40 3.41 -2.14
C ALA A 17 -17.46 4.42 -2.79
N ALA A 18 -16.36 4.78 -2.12
CA ALA A 18 -15.37 5.72 -2.63
C ALA A 18 -14.72 5.24 -3.94
N VAL A 19 -14.31 3.97 -4.02
CA VAL A 19 -13.75 3.41 -5.25
C VAL A 19 -14.79 3.34 -6.37
N LYS A 20 -16.03 2.98 -6.04
CA LYS A 20 -17.13 2.96 -7.02
C LYS A 20 -17.38 4.34 -7.61
N GLU A 21 -17.41 5.36 -6.78
CA GLU A 21 -17.57 6.75 -7.21
C GLU A 21 -16.42 7.22 -8.09
N ALA A 22 -15.18 7.08 -7.60
CA ALA A 22 -13.97 7.51 -8.31
C ALA A 22 -13.76 6.80 -9.66
N THR A 23 -14.33 5.61 -9.85
CA THR A 23 -14.17 4.81 -11.08
C THR A 23 -15.42 4.79 -11.97
N GLY A 24 -16.46 5.53 -11.66
CA GLY A 24 -17.72 5.47 -12.38
C GLY A 24 -18.37 4.09 -12.34
N GLY A 25 -18.24 3.39 -11.21
CA GLY A 25 -18.81 2.06 -10.97
C GLY A 25 -18.02 0.87 -11.50
N ARG A 26 -16.92 1.09 -12.20
CA ARG A 26 -16.11 0.00 -12.82
C ARG A 26 -15.27 -0.77 -11.84
N GLY A 27 -14.85 -0.15 -10.74
CA GLY A 27 -13.86 -0.68 -9.81
C GLY A 27 -12.42 -0.35 -10.20
N ALA A 28 -11.46 -0.74 -9.37
CA ALA A 28 -10.04 -0.49 -9.57
C ALA A 28 -9.41 -1.50 -10.54
N ASN A 29 -8.74 -1.03 -11.56
CA ASN A 29 -8.02 -1.89 -12.51
C ASN A 29 -6.81 -2.59 -11.85
N VAL A 30 -6.18 -1.90 -10.90
CA VAL A 30 -5.05 -2.42 -10.11
C VAL A 30 -5.29 -2.10 -8.64
N VAL A 31 -5.08 -3.10 -7.79
CA VAL A 31 -5.10 -2.96 -6.33
C VAL A 31 -3.73 -3.39 -5.80
N ILE A 32 -3.11 -2.55 -4.98
CA ILE A 32 -1.90 -2.91 -4.24
C ILE A 32 -2.32 -3.33 -2.84
N GLU A 33 -2.10 -4.60 -2.51
CA GLU A 33 -2.49 -5.21 -1.23
C GLU A 33 -1.24 -5.52 -0.41
N HIS A 34 -1.14 -4.91 0.76
CA HIS A 34 -0.02 -5.13 1.68
C HIS A 34 -0.47 -5.37 3.14
N VAL A 35 -1.76 -5.28 3.41
CA VAL A 35 -2.34 -5.35 4.75
C VAL A 35 -2.75 -6.78 5.12
N GLY A 36 -3.35 -7.51 4.19
CA GLY A 36 -3.71 -8.92 4.39
C GLY A 36 -5.14 -9.13 4.90
N GLU A 37 -5.31 -9.91 5.99
CA GLU A 37 -6.62 -10.38 6.44
C GLU A 37 -7.66 -9.27 6.60
N ALA A 38 -7.28 -8.12 7.15
CA ALA A 38 -8.20 -7.02 7.40
C ALA A 38 -8.75 -6.37 6.11
N THR A 39 -8.01 -6.41 5.01
CA THR A 39 -8.37 -5.69 3.77
C THR A 39 -8.63 -6.58 2.57
N TRP A 40 -8.18 -7.83 2.58
CA TRP A 40 -8.29 -8.76 1.45
C TRP A 40 -9.68 -8.84 0.84
N ARG A 41 -10.71 -8.94 1.68
CA ARG A 41 -12.10 -8.97 1.21
C ARG A 41 -12.47 -7.71 0.45
N THR A 42 -12.08 -6.55 0.98
CA THR A 42 -12.32 -5.26 0.33
C THR A 42 -11.57 -5.16 -0.98
N SER A 43 -10.30 -5.58 -1.01
CA SER A 43 -9.46 -5.61 -2.23
C SER A 43 -10.11 -6.44 -3.36
N LEU A 44 -10.67 -7.60 -3.04
CA LEU A 44 -11.44 -8.41 -4.00
C LEU A 44 -12.74 -7.72 -4.44
N ASP A 45 -13.42 -7.03 -3.52
CA ASP A 45 -14.69 -6.36 -3.82
C ASP A 45 -14.51 -5.14 -4.71
N VAL A 46 -13.46 -4.34 -4.48
CA VAL A 46 -13.21 -3.10 -5.24
C VAL A 46 -12.50 -3.32 -6.57
N ALA A 47 -11.85 -4.45 -6.77
CA ALA A 47 -11.22 -4.77 -8.06
C ALA A 47 -12.25 -4.81 -9.18
N ALA A 48 -11.91 -4.21 -10.30
CA ALA A 48 -12.71 -4.28 -11.54
C ALA A 48 -12.73 -5.70 -12.11
N ARG A 49 -13.61 -5.95 -13.07
CA ARG A 49 -13.50 -7.15 -13.91
C ARG A 49 -12.17 -7.09 -14.69
N ASP A 50 -11.51 -8.24 -14.84
CA ASP A 50 -10.16 -8.38 -15.43
C ASP A 50 -9.06 -7.58 -14.67
N GLY A 51 -9.36 -7.15 -13.44
CA GLY A 51 -8.45 -6.39 -12.60
C GLY A 51 -7.28 -7.21 -12.05
N ARG A 52 -6.29 -6.52 -11.54
CA ARG A 52 -5.08 -7.12 -10.94
C ARG A 52 -4.98 -6.74 -9.47
N ILE A 53 -4.59 -7.72 -8.64
CA ILE A 53 -4.26 -7.49 -7.23
C ILE A 53 -2.81 -7.89 -7.03
N ALA A 54 -1.95 -6.92 -6.75
CA ALA A 54 -0.55 -7.16 -6.43
C ALA A 54 -0.39 -7.24 -4.91
N VAL A 55 -0.03 -8.42 -4.40
CA VAL A 55 0.16 -8.69 -2.97
C VAL A 55 1.63 -8.56 -2.64
N CYS A 56 1.98 -7.61 -1.80
CA CYS A 56 3.37 -7.37 -1.37
C CYS A 56 3.57 -7.37 0.15
N GLY A 57 2.56 -7.76 0.92
CA GLY A 57 2.62 -7.87 2.38
C GLY A 57 1.33 -8.41 2.97
N ALA A 58 1.35 -8.72 4.27
CA ALA A 58 0.22 -9.24 5.01
C ALA A 58 0.34 -8.87 6.51
N THR A 59 0.42 -7.59 6.82
CA THR A 59 0.71 -7.07 8.17
C THR A 59 -0.34 -7.41 9.22
N THR A 60 -1.59 -7.68 8.81
CA THR A 60 -2.69 -8.05 9.71
C THR A 60 -2.98 -9.55 9.73
N GLY A 61 -2.21 -10.35 9.00
CA GLY A 61 -2.33 -11.80 8.92
C GLY A 61 -2.24 -12.31 7.48
N PRO A 62 -1.58 -13.47 7.29
CA PRO A 62 -1.28 -14.00 5.96
C PRO A 62 -2.35 -14.95 5.40
N ASN A 63 -3.40 -15.29 6.15
CA ASN A 63 -4.34 -16.35 5.80
C ASN A 63 -5.80 -15.88 5.65
N PRO A 64 -6.11 -14.86 4.83
CA PRO A 64 -7.48 -14.47 4.59
C PRO A 64 -8.23 -15.54 3.81
N PRO A 65 -9.56 -15.67 3.97
CA PRO A 65 -10.36 -16.53 3.11
C PRO A 65 -10.18 -16.17 1.65
N ALA A 66 -9.79 -17.12 0.80
CA ALA A 66 -9.48 -16.88 -0.61
C ALA A 66 -10.66 -16.34 -1.42
N ALA A 67 -11.91 -16.65 -1.02
CA ALA A 67 -13.13 -16.23 -1.70
C ALA A 67 -13.07 -16.46 -3.22
N LEU A 68 -12.70 -17.69 -3.64
CA LEU A 68 -12.39 -18.08 -5.03
C LEU A 68 -13.46 -17.64 -6.03
N HIS A 69 -14.73 -17.67 -5.64
CA HIS A 69 -15.84 -17.21 -6.50
C HIS A 69 -15.70 -15.77 -6.97
N ARG A 70 -15.06 -14.90 -6.19
CA ARG A 70 -14.79 -13.49 -6.59
C ARG A 70 -13.67 -13.41 -7.60
N ILE A 71 -12.67 -14.27 -7.44
CA ILE A 71 -11.50 -14.30 -8.30
C ILE A 71 -11.90 -14.77 -9.69
N TRP A 72 -12.54 -15.96 -9.80
CA TRP A 72 -12.90 -16.49 -11.12
C TRP A 72 -14.06 -15.72 -11.77
N TRP A 73 -15.05 -15.26 -11.00
CA TRP A 73 -16.18 -14.51 -11.55
C TRP A 73 -15.77 -13.18 -12.18
N LYS A 74 -14.85 -12.48 -11.54
CA LYS A 74 -14.31 -11.22 -12.04
C LYS A 74 -13.09 -11.41 -12.96
N GLN A 75 -12.61 -12.62 -13.19
CA GLN A 75 -11.41 -12.93 -13.96
C GLN A 75 -10.17 -12.18 -13.43
N LEU A 76 -10.01 -12.14 -12.10
CA LEU A 76 -8.92 -11.40 -11.47
C LEU A 76 -7.59 -12.11 -11.67
N THR A 77 -6.53 -11.33 -11.85
CA THR A 77 -5.15 -11.78 -11.75
C THR A 77 -4.61 -11.40 -10.37
N VAL A 78 -4.19 -12.40 -9.59
CA VAL A 78 -3.52 -12.17 -8.30
C VAL A 78 -2.03 -12.44 -8.48
N LEU A 79 -1.22 -11.44 -8.15
CA LEU A 79 0.23 -11.43 -8.35
C LEU A 79 0.93 -11.29 -7.00
N GLY A 80 1.87 -12.17 -6.73
CA GLY A 80 2.79 -12.01 -5.60
C GLY A 80 3.96 -11.10 -5.98
N SER A 81 4.36 -10.22 -5.07
CA SER A 81 5.54 -9.37 -5.20
C SER A 81 6.31 -9.39 -3.89
N THR A 82 7.55 -9.82 -3.92
CA THR A 82 8.42 -9.83 -2.74
C THR A 82 9.80 -9.36 -3.09
N MET A 83 10.37 -8.55 -2.19
CA MET A 83 11.72 -8.02 -2.31
C MET A 83 11.97 -7.32 -3.67
N GLY A 84 13.20 -6.98 -3.94
CA GLY A 84 13.64 -6.40 -5.20
C GLY A 84 15.02 -6.95 -5.58
N ARG A 85 15.26 -7.10 -6.87
CA ARG A 85 16.61 -7.38 -7.38
C ARG A 85 17.43 -6.09 -7.35
N ARG A 86 18.76 -6.22 -7.47
CA ARG A 86 19.65 -5.06 -7.56
C ARG A 86 19.22 -4.08 -8.68
N ALA A 87 18.78 -4.59 -9.80
CA ALA A 87 18.31 -3.75 -10.91
C ALA A 87 17.06 -2.94 -10.54
N ASP A 88 16.14 -3.54 -9.78
CA ASP A 88 14.92 -2.87 -9.31
C ASP A 88 15.26 -1.75 -8.30
N PHE A 89 16.23 -2.00 -7.42
CA PHE A 89 16.76 -0.99 -6.49
C PHE A 89 17.41 0.18 -7.24
N LEU A 90 18.26 -0.09 -8.22
CA LEU A 90 18.91 0.96 -9.00
C LEU A 90 17.88 1.79 -9.78
N GLY A 91 16.88 1.14 -10.39
CA GLY A 91 15.80 1.84 -11.08
C GLY A 91 14.98 2.73 -10.14
N ALA A 92 14.68 2.27 -8.93
CA ALA A 92 14.00 3.09 -7.91
C ALA A 92 14.87 4.27 -7.47
N TYR A 93 16.17 4.05 -7.27
CA TYR A 93 17.13 5.09 -6.93
C TYR A 93 17.22 6.17 -8.02
N ASP A 94 17.28 5.78 -9.29
CA ASP A 94 17.30 6.72 -10.43
C ASP A 94 16.03 7.57 -10.49
N LEU A 95 14.85 7.02 -10.17
CA LEU A 95 13.60 7.78 -10.08
C LEU A 95 13.65 8.83 -8.97
N ILE A 96 14.21 8.48 -7.82
CA ILE A 96 14.39 9.41 -6.69
C ILE A 96 15.40 10.49 -7.04
N ALA A 97 16.55 10.11 -7.59
CA ALA A 97 17.62 11.03 -7.98
C ALA A 97 17.14 12.04 -9.05
N ALA A 98 16.29 11.61 -9.97
CA ALA A 98 15.66 12.45 -10.97
C ALA A 98 14.48 13.29 -10.45
N GLY A 99 14.14 13.21 -9.17
CA GLY A 99 13.01 13.91 -8.56
C GLY A 99 11.63 13.43 -9.01
N ARG A 100 11.57 12.29 -9.70
CA ARG A 100 10.31 11.67 -10.19
C ARG A 100 9.57 10.87 -9.13
N ALA A 101 10.26 10.46 -8.09
CA ALA A 101 9.70 9.86 -6.89
C ALA A 101 10.27 10.59 -5.66
N ARG A 102 9.43 10.85 -4.68
CA ARG A 102 9.84 11.50 -3.42
C ARG A 102 9.37 10.67 -2.25
N PRO A 103 10.29 10.17 -1.39
CA PRO A 103 9.90 9.57 -0.14
C PRO A 103 9.24 10.64 0.75
N VAL A 104 8.17 10.27 1.43
CA VAL A 104 7.58 11.10 2.47
C VAL A 104 8.41 10.91 3.73
N ILE A 105 9.06 11.96 4.19
CA ILE A 105 9.82 11.98 5.44
C ILE A 105 8.97 12.73 6.46
N ASP A 106 8.59 12.03 7.51
CA ASP A 106 7.82 12.57 8.61
C ASP A 106 8.72 13.34 9.58
N GLU A 107 9.83 12.72 9.96
CA GLU A 107 10.80 13.30 10.90
C GLU A 107 12.22 12.78 10.67
N VAL A 108 13.20 13.60 11.01
CA VAL A 108 14.62 13.21 11.05
C VAL A 108 15.11 13.37 12.48
N LEU A 109 15.50 12.25 13.10
CA LEU A 109 16.00 12.21 14.48
C LEU A 109 17.49 11.82 14.50
N PRO A 110 18.27 12.30 15.46
CA PRO A 110 19.62 11.78 15.65
C PRO A 110 19.57 10.29 16.05
N LEU A 111 20.58 9.51 15.68
CA LEU A 111 20.67 8.07 16.00
C LEU A 111 20.50 7.78 17.49
N ALA A 112 20.94 8.69 18.37
CA ALA A 112 20.77 8.56 19.81
C ALA A 112 19.31 8.45 20.26
N GLU A 113 18.37 8.95 19.45
CA GLU A 113 16.91 8.93 19.72
C GLU A 113 16.20 7.73 19.11
N ILE A 114 16.91 6.70 18.68
CA ILE A 114 16.35 5.49 18.04
C ILE A 114 15.20 4.86 18.84
N ARG A 115 15.25 4.92 20.18
CA ARG A 115 14.18 4.38 21.04
C ARG A 115 12.87 5.17 20.89
N ALA A 116 12.95 6.50 20.78
CA ALA A 116 11.79 7.36 20.58
C ALA A 116 11.21 7.12 19.16
N ALA A 117 12.08 6.98 18.15
CA ALA A 117 11.67 6.63 16.78
C ALA A 117 10.91 5.31 16.72
N HIS A 118 11.40 4.27 17.40
CA HIS A 118 10.70 2.97 17.47
C HIS A 118 9.36 3.07 18.22
N ALA A 119 9.30 3.75 19.36
CA ALA A 119 8.05 3.92 20.09
C ALA A 119 6.97 4.61 19.24
N ARG A 120 7.34 5.65 18.49
CA ARG A 120 6.43 6.35 17.59
C ARG A 120 5.98 5.48 16.41
N LEU A 121 6.91 4.67 15.86
CA LEU A 121 6.59 3.72 14.80
C LEU A 121 5.62 2.63 15.27
N GLU A 122 5.83 2.10 16.49
CA GLU A 122 4.94 1.09 17.10
C GLU A 122 3.56 1.66 17.42
N ALA A 123 3.48 2.93 17.81
CA ALA A 123 2.21 3.63 18.02
C ALA A 123 1.46 3.94 16.71
N GLY A 124 2.11 3.82 15.54
CA GLY A 124 1.51 4.13 14.24
C GLY A 124 1.22 5.63 14.04
N GLU A 125 1.97 6.51 14.71
CA GLU A 125 1.75 7.96 14.72
C GLU A 125 2.49 8.71 13.60
N GLN A 126 3.32 7.99 12.83
CA GLN A 126 4.09 8.60 11.73
C GLN A 126 3.29 8.66 10.43
N LEU A 127 3.55 9.67 9.63
CA LEU A 127 3.12 9.76 8.24
C LEU A 127 4.32 9.68 7.30
N GLY A 128 4.65 8.49 6.84
CA GLY A 128 5.81 8.25 5.98
C GLY A 128 6.98 7.61 6.73
N LYS A 129 8.19 8.13 6.54
CA LYS A 129 9.43 7.56 7.08
C LYS A 129 10.00 8.39 8.21
N ILE A 130 10.35 7.73 9.31
CA ILE A 130 11.22 8.31 10.33
C ILE A 130 12.66 7.99 9.90
N VAL A 131 13.48 9.01 9.76
CA VAL A 131 14.88 8.88 9.33
C VAL A 131 15.78 9.12 10.53
N LEU A 132 16.80 8.30 10.67
CA LEU A 132 17.84 8.50 11.69
C LEU A 132 19.08 9.08 11.02
N SER A 133 19.55 10.25 11.49
CA SER A 133 20.80 10.84 11.05
C SER A 133 21.97 10.21 11.79
N LEU A 134 23.00 9.86 11.04
CA LEU A 134 24.28 9.43 11.59
C LEU A 134 25.15 10.66 11.87
N PRO A 135 26.05 10.59 12.90
CA PRO A 135 26.99 11.66 13.17
C PRO A 135 27.99 11.89 12.03
#